data_a95105faaf69401f28869a4d8dd315b2
#
_entry.id   a95105faaf69401f28869a4d8dd315b2
#
_cell.length_a   1.000
_cell.length_b   1.000
_cell.length_c   1.000
_cell.angle_alpha   90.00
_cell.angle_beta   90.00
_cell.angle_gamma   90.00
#
_symmetry.space_group_name_H-M   'P 1'
#
loop_
_entity.id
_entity.type
_entity.pdbx_description
1 polymer ?
#
loop_
_entity_poly.entity_id
_entity_poly.type
_entity_poly.pdbx_seq_one_letter_code
_entity_poly.pdbx_strand_id
1 'polypeptide(L)'
;ASDVYKRQPLTLQTLSRNPVASDIWKEDESWQPGHIDLADRADLLLVAPASAHCIAQFAHGLAPDLLTSIHLATAAPVMIAPAMNGKMLTHSATRANIATLRERGCHFIEPQSGMLACGYEGDGKLAAVETIVDSVINFFQKA
;
A
#
# COMPACT_ATOMS: atom_id res chain seq x y z
N ALA A 1 -15.46 -11.53 7.28
CA ALA A 1 -16.34 -10.78 6.35
C ALA A 1 -16.74 -9.39 6.90
N SER A 2 -16.81 -9.23 8.22
CA SER A 2 -17.30 -7.97 8.83
C SER A 2 -16.34 -6.78 8.73
N ASP A 3 -15.04 -6.97 8.61
CA ASP A 3 -14.08 -5.87 8.61
C ASP A 3 -13.94 -5.15 7.28
N VAL A 4 -14.20 -5.82 6.17
CA VAL A 4 -14.16 -5.20 4.84
C VAL A 4 -15.27 -4.14 4.69
N TYR A 5 -16.45 -4.38 5.28
CA TYR A 5 -17.56 -3.43 5.22
C TYR A 5 -17.42 -2.24 6.17
N LYS A 6 -16.58 -2.34 7.21
CA LYS A 6 -16.35 -1.26 8.17
C LYS A 6 -15.37 -0.19 7.69
N ARG A 7 -14.62 -0.47 6.63
CA ARG A 7 -13.60 0.44 6.08
C ARG A 7 -14.07 1.05 4.76
N GLN A 8 -15.22 1.70 4.80
CA GLN A 8 -15.73 2.41 3.63
C GLN A 8 -14.99 3.74 3.41
N PRO A 9 -14.90 4.23 2.16
CA PRO A 9 -14.28 5.53 1.84
C PRO A 9 -14.75 6.67 2.74
N LEU A 10 -16.04 6.73 3.05
CA LEU A 10 -16.61 7.75 3.92
C LEU A 10 -16.02 7.71 5.35
N THR A 11 -15.77 6.53 5.90
CA THR A 11 -15.13 6.39 7.22
C THR A 11 -13.72 6.94 7.19
N LEU A 12 -12.94 6.60 6.17
CA LEU A 12 -11.57 7.09 6.00
C LEU A 12 -11.55 8.60 5.77
N GLN A 13 -12.47 9.13 4.97
CA GLN A 13 -12.62 10.57 4.74
C GLN A 13 -12.95 11.32 6.03
N THR A 14 -13.86 10.78 6.84
CA THR A 14 -14.25 11.41 8.11
C THR A 14 -13.10 11.43 9.12
N LEU A 15 -12.34 10.33 9.22
CA LEU A 15 -11.23 10.22 10.17
C LEU A 15 -10.01 11.04 9.73
N SER A 16 -9.68 11.02 8.45
CA SER A 16 -8.53 11.77 7.91
C SER A 16 -8.81 13.25 7.70
N ARG A 17 -10.09 13.65 7.62
CA ARG A 17 -10.54 14.98 7.20
C ARG A 17 -10.04 15.39 5.82
N ASN A 18 -9.76 14.40 4.98
CA ASN A 18 -9.31 14.59 3.61
C ASN A 18 -10.21 13.80 2.65
N PRO A 19 -10.39 14.26 1.41
CA PRO A 19 -11.08 13.49 0.39
C PRO A 19 -10.44 12.13 0.19
N VAL A 20 -11.25 11.10 -0.07
CA VAL A 20 -10.79 9.77 -0.43
C VAL A 20 -10.95 9.58 -1.93
N ALA A 21 -9.83 9.54 -2.63
CA ALA A 21 -9.80 9.20 -4.04
C ALA A 21 -9.89 7.67 -4.21
N SER A 22 -10.79 7.20 -5.06
CA SER A 22 -11.05 5.76 -5.27
C SER A 22 -11.09 5.35 -6.73
N ASP A 23 -11.12 6.30 -7.65
CA ASP A 23 -11.31 6.06 -9.08
C ASP A 23 -10.42 7.00 -9.89
N ILE A 24 -9.66 6.44 -10.83
CA ILE A 24 -8.78 7.21 -11.72
C ILE A 24 -9.58 8.15 -12.67
N TRP A 25 -10.84 7.82 -12.93
CA TRP A 25 -11.70 8.55 -13.86
C TRP A 25 -12.64 9.53 -13.18
N LYS A 26 -12.70 9.55 -11.86
CA LYS A 26 -13.38 10.60 -11.09
C LYS A 26 -12.41 11.76 -10.90
N GLU A 27 -12.30 12.57 -11.94
CA GLU A 27 -11.56 13.81 -11.88
C GLU A 27 -12.42 14.83 -11.11
N ASP A 28 -11.89 15.34 -10.01
CA ASP A 28 -12.36 16.57 -9.41
C ASP A 28 -12.09 17.70 -10.41
N GLU A 29 -12.77 18.85 -10.28
CA GLU A 29 -12.74 20.01 -11.19
C GLU A 29 -11.34 20.68 -11.36
N SER A 30 -10.29 19.93 -11.22
CA SER A 30 -8.90 20.36 -11.33
C SER A 30 -8.39 20.15 -12.76
N TRP A 31 -7.58 21.07 -13.25
CA TRP A 31 -6.94 20.99 -14.57
C TRP A 31 -5.86 19.91 -14.67
N GLN A 32 -5.41 19.37 -13.52
CA GLN A 32 -4.44 18.29 -13.42
C GLN A 32 -5.14 16.95 -13.18
N PRO A 33 -4.72 15.85 -13.84
CA PRO A 33 -5.21 14.53 -13.52
C PRO A 33 -5.00 14.22 -12.02
N GLY A 34 -6.05 13.72 -11.35
CA GLY A 34 -6.04 13.53 -9.90
C GLY A 34 -4.89 12.64 -9.38
N HIS A 35 -4.46 11.62 -10.15
CA HIS A 35 -3.33 10.77 -9.78
C HIS A 35 -1.98 11.52 -9.82
N ILE A 36 -1.81 12.49 -10.70
CA ILE A 36 -0.60 13.33 -10.78
C ILE A 36 -0.57 14.30 -9.59
N ASP A 37 -1.68 15.01 -9.29
CA ASP A 37 -1.75 15.92 -8.14
C ASP A 37 -1.44 15.17 -6.83
N LEU A 38 -2.01 13.97 -6.64
CA LEU A 38 -1.73 13.13 -5.48
C LEU A 38 -0.26 12.66 -5.41
N ALA A 39 0.32 12.33 -6.56
CA ALA A 39 1.71 11.89 -6.63
C ALA A 39 2.69 13.03 -6.32
N ASP A 40 2.44 14.24 -6.86
CA ASP A 40 3.29 15.42 -6.68
C ASP A 40 3.25 15.99 -5.25
N ARG A 41 2.11 15.87 -4.58
CA ARG A 41 1.92 16.35 -3.20
C ARG A 41 2.36 15.36 -2.12
N ALA A 42 2.67 14.13 -2.49
CA ALA A 42 3.02 13.10 -1.53
C ALA A 42 4.40 13.32 -0.93
N ASP A 43 4.52 13.32 0.39
CA ASP A 43 5.78 13.21 1.13
C ASP A 43 6.16 11.73 1.34
N LEU A 44 5.20 10.82 1.29
CA LEU A 44 5.35 9.38 1.40
C LEU A 44 4.14 8.69 0.78
N LEU A 45 4.37 7.65 -0.04
CA LEU A 45 3.33 6.72 -0.45
C LEU A 45 3.36 5.49 0.47
N LEU A 46 2.42 5.41 1.41
CA LEU A 46 2.23 4.23 2.26
C LEU A 46 1.14 3.31 1.70
N VAL A 47 1.48 2.06 1.39
CA VAL A 47 0.53 1.05 0.92
C VAL A 47 0.32 0.01 2.01
N ALA A 48 -0.79 0.10 2.74
CA ALA A 48 -1.12 -0.76 3.89
C ALA A 48 -2.63 -1.06 3.96
N PRO A 49 -3.05 -2.30 3.70
CA PRO A 49 -2.26 -3.47 3.29
C PRO A 49 -1.91 -3.50 1.80
N ALA A 50 -0.81 -4.16 1.46
CA ALA A 50 -0.44 -4.49 0.08
C ALA A 50 -0.63 -5.99 -0.20
N SER A 51 -1.48 -6.32 -1.17
CA SER A 51 -1.67 -7.70 -1.62
C SER A 51 -0.54 -8.15 -2.56
N ALA A 52 -0.41 -9.48 -2.77
CA ALA A 52 0.52 -10.00 -3.76
C ALA A 52 0.26 -9.45 -5.17
N HIS A 53 -1.02 -9.20 -5.51
CA HIS A 53 -1.41 -8.59 -6.78
C HIS A 53 -0.86 -7.17 -6.92
N CYS A 54 -1.08 -6.32 -5.91
CA CYS A 54 -0.58 -4.95 -5.87
C CYS A 54 0.95 -4.90 -5.99
N ILE A 55 1.66 -5.74 -5.21
CA ILE A 55 3.13 -5.85 -5.25
C ILE A 55 3.62 -6.28 -6.65
N ALA A 56 2.93 -7.22 -7.29
CA ALA A 56 3.26 -7.63 -8.66
C ALA A 56 3.05 -6.50 -9.67
N GLN A 57 1.96 -5.76 -9.59
CA GLN A 57 1.71 -4.60 -10.46
C GLN A 57 2.80 -3.55 -10.32
N PHE A 58 3.20 -3.20 -9.10
CA PHE A 58 4.28 -2.26 -8.83
C PHE A 58 5.62 -2.75 -9.40
N ALA A 59 5.97 -4.02 -9.17
CA ALA A 59 7.22 -4.59 -9.66
C ALA A 59 7.32 -4.59 -11.19
N HIS A 60 6.18 -4.73 -11.88
CA HIS A 60 6.12 -4.75 -13.34
C HIS A 60 5.71 -3.42 -13.98
N GLY A 61 5.51 -2.36 -13.20
CA GLY A 61 5.15 -1.04 -13.72
C GLY A 61 3.77 -1.00 -14.38
N LEU A 62 2.83 -1.80 -13.89
CA LEU A 62 1.45 -1.78 -14.38
C LEU A 62 0.64 -0.71 -13.67
N ALA A 63 -0.17 0.04 -14.40
CA ALA A 63 -0.97 1.15 -13.89
C ALA A 63 -2.46 1.05 -14.30
N PRO A 64 -3.16 -0.05 -13.97
CA PRO A 64 -4.56 -0.21 -14.34
C PRO A 64 -5.54 0.59 -13.46
N ASP A 65 -5.09 1.14 -12.34
CA ASP A 65 -5.92 1.82 -11.36
C ASP A 65 -5.22 3.06 -10.76
N LEU A 66 -5.95 3.79 -9.92
CA LEU A 66 -5.47 5.01 -9.29
C LEU A 66 -4.21 4.79 -8.44
N LEU A 67 -4.18 3.76 -7.62
CA LEU A 67 -3.04 3.49 -6.73
C LEU A 67 -1.77 3.18 -7.51
N THR A 68 -1.87 2.34 -8.52
CA THR A 68 -0.74 1.94 -9.35
C THR A 68 -0.25 3.08 -10.23
N SER A 69 -1.14 3.97 -10.68
CA SER A 69 -0.80 5.19 -11.42
C SER A 69 -0.05 6.18 -10.52
N ILE A 70 -0.51 6.39 -9.28
CA ILE A 70 0.20 7.22 -8.29
C ILE A 70 1.59 6.66 -8.01
N HIS A 71 1.71 5.33 -7.84
CA HIS A 71 3.00 4.68 -7.60
C HIS A 71 4.01 4.93 -8.72
N LEU A 72 3.58 4.91 -9.98
CA LEU A 72 4.46 5.19 -11.11
C LEU A 72 4.81 6.68 -11.25
N ALA A 73 3.92 7.57 -10.83
CA ALA A 73 4.08 9.02 -11.00
C ALA A 73 4.84 9.68 -9.85
N THR A 74 4.80 9.10 -8.64
CA THR A 74 5.35 9.77 -7.46
C THR A 74 6.88 9.72 -7.42
N ALA A 75 7.48 10.85 -7.02
CA ALA A 75 8.89 10.94 -6.61
C ALA A 75 9.07 10.71 -5.09
N ALA A 76 7.98 10.62 -4.33
CA ALA A 76 8.04 10.39 -2.89
C ALA A 76 8.53 8.96 -2.57
N PRO A 77 9.17 8.76 -1.42
CA PRO A 77 9.49 7.42 -0.91
C PRO A 77 8.26 6.53 -0.86
N VAL A 78 8.43 5.25 -1.14
CA VAL A 78 7.34 4.26 -1.10
C VAL A 78 7.56 3.28 0.04
N MET A 79 6.57 3.12 0.91
CA MET A 79 6.57 2.17 2.02
C MET A 79 5.42 1.18 1.85
N ILE A 80 5.72 -0.11 1.95
CA ILE A 80 4.79 -1.20 1.63
C ILE A 80 4.65 -2.12 2.83
N ALA A 81 3.43 -2.32 3.31
CA ALA A 81 3.09 -3.28 4.35
C ALA A 81 2.33 -4.48 3.73
N PRO A 82 2.99 -5.60 3.43
CA PRO A 82 2.36 -6.75 2.82
C PRO A 82 1.33 -7.40 3.75
N ALA A 83 0.22 -7.87 3.15
CA ALA A 83 -0.74 -8.73 3.83
C ALA A 83 -1.32 -9.75 2.85
N MET A 84 -1.05 -11.02 3.06
CA MET A 84 -1.51 -12.10 2.20
C MET A 84 -1.39 -13.46 2.90
N ASN A 85 -1.93 -14.49 2.28
CA ASN A 85 -1.70 -15.87 2.74
C ASN A 85 -0.20 -16.20 2.76
N GLY A 86 0.26 -16.93 3.79
CA GLY A 86 1.68 -17.28 3.94
C GLY A 86 2.27 -18.04 2.76
N LYS A 87 1.49 -18.92 2.11
CA LYS A 87 1.93 -19.61 0.88
C LYS A 87 2.12 -18.64 -0.28
N MET A 88 1.31 -17.58 -0.35
CA MET A 88 1.47 -16.53 -1.36
C MET A 88 2.70 -15.67 -1.06
N LEU A 89 2.95 -15.37 0.21
CA LEU A 89 4.12 -14.58 0.63
C LEU A 89 5.43 -15.31 0.32
N THR A 90 5.47 -16.62 0.56
CA THR A 90 6.66 -17.46 0.32
C THR A 90 6.82 -17.92 -1.13
N HIS A 91 5.82 -17.69 -1.98
CA HIS A 91 5.89 -18.06 -3.39
C HIS A 91 7.03 -17.34 -4.10
N SER A 92 7.77 -18.06 -4.96
CA SER A 92 8.96 -17.51 -5.63
C SER A 92 8.68 -16.22 -6.42
N ALA A 93 7.55 -16.13 -7.10
CA ALA A 93 7.16 -14.93 -7.83
C ALA A 93 6.95 -13.72 -6.90
N THR A 94 6.26 -13.91 -5.76
CA THR A 94 6.04 -12.84 -4.78
C THR A 94 7.37 -12.38 -4.17
N ARG A 95 8.24 -13.31 -3.83
CA ARG A 95 9.59 -13.00 -3.30
C ARG A 95 10.45 -12.25 -4.32
N ALA A 96 10.40 -12.65 -5.59
CA ALA A 96 11.09 -11.96 -6.67
C ALA A 96 10.58 -10.51 -6.84
N ASN A 97 9.26 -10.31 -6.83
CA ASN A 97 8.66 -8.99 -6.93
C ASN A 97 9.04 -8.09 -5.75
N ILE A 98 9.03 -8.62 -4.52
CA ILE A 98 9.48 -7.89 -3.32
C ILE A 98 10.96 -7.51 -3.44
N ALA A 99 11.82 -8.43 -3.88
CA ALA A 99 13.24 -8.16 -4.09
C ALA A 99 13.45 -7.02 -5.10
N THR A 100 12.78 -7.09 -6.25
CA THR A 100 12.82 -6.04 -7.29
C THR A 100 12.42 -4.67 -6.73
N LEU A 101 11.35 -4.60 -5.93
CA LEU A 101 10.92 -3.33 -5.36
C LEU A 101 11.89 -2.80 -4.30
N ARG A 102 12.49 -3.68 -3.49
CA ARG A 102 13.55 -3.28 -2.55
C ARG A 102 14.77 -2.72 -3.27
N GLU A 103 15.21 -3.35 -4.35
CA GLU A 103 16.31 -2.85 -5.20
C GLU A 103 16.00 -1.48 -5.82
N ARG A 104 14.72 -1.19 -6.08
CA ARG A 104 14.25 0.12 -6.55
C ARG A 104 14.04 1.15 -5.45
N GLY A 105 14.37 0.82 -4.20
CA GLY A 105 14.29 1.75 -3.06
C GLY A 105 12.97 1.74 -2.30
N CYS A 106 12.05 0.83 -2.58
CA CYS A 106 10.84 0.70 -1.76
C CYS A 106 11.17 0.10 -0.38
N HIS A 107 10.59 0.68 0.66
CA HIS A 107 10.72 0.21 2.04
C HIS A 107 9.60 -0.78 2.37
N PHE A 108 9.95 -1.89 3.01
CA PHE A 108 8.98 -2.90 3.40
C PHE A 108 8.85 -2.96 4.92
N ILE A 109 7.60 -2.97 5.39
CA ILE A 109 7.25 -3.28 6.78
C ILE A 109 6.93 -4.76 6.83
N GLU A 110 7.71 -5.53 7.58
CA GLU A 110 7.59 -6.99 7.58
C GLU A 110 6.22 -7.42 8.14
N PRO A 111 5.54 -8.37 7.47
CA PRO A 111 4.29 -8.93 7.98
C PRO A 111 4.52 -9.72 9.25
N GLN A 112 3.49 -9.84 10.08
CA GLN A 112 3.51 -10.62 11.30
C GLN A 112 3.04 -12.06 11.07
N SER A 113 3.47 -12.95 11.97
CA SER A 113 2.89 -14.27 12.12
C SER A 113 1.61 -14.19 12.97
N GLY A 114 0.66 -15.05 12.70
CA GLY A 114 -0.57 -15.15 13.48
C GLY A 114 -1.74 -15.73 12.70
N MET A 115 -2.93 -15.66 13.31
CA MET A 115 -4.16 -16.14 12.67
C MET A 115 -4.46 -15.33 11.40
N LEU A 116 -4.53 -16.02 10.28
CA LEU A 116 -4.87 -15.45 8.98
C LEU A 116 -6.38 -15.50 8.72
N ALA A 117 -6.88 -14.67 7.81
CA ALA A 117 -8.30 -14.65 7.44
C ALA A 117 -8.81 -15.98 6.88
N CYS A 118 -7.92 -16.85 6.42
CA CYS A 118 -8.23 -18.19 5.93
C CYS A 118 -8.30 -19.27 7.03
N GLY A 119 -8.18 -18.88 8.32
CA GLY A 119 -8.49 -19.75 9.47
C GLY A 119 -7.32 -20.60 9.98
N TYR A 120 -6.09 -20.35 9.58
CA TYR A 120 -4.90 -21.01 10.15
C TYR A 120 -3.82 -19.98 10.52
N GLU A 121 -2.92 -20.37 11.42
CA GLU A 121 -1.75 -19.59 11.80
C GLU A 121 -0.69 -19.67 10.70
N GLY A 122 -0.05 -18.54 10.43
CA GLY A 122 1.02 -18.46 9.45
C GLY A 122 1.57 -17.05 9.31
N ASP A 123 2.63 -16.94 8.53
CA ASP A 123 3.22 -15.67 8.16
C ASP A 123 2.35 -14.98 7.11
N GLY A 124 2.33 -13.63 7.13
CA GLY A 124 1.62 -12.85 6.12
C GLY A 124 0.45 -12.03 6.65
N LYS A 125 0.24 -12.00 7.97
CA LYS A 125 -0.66 -11.06 8.61
C LYS A 125 -0.10 -9.64 8.50
N LEU A 126 -0.98 -8.66 8.23
CA LEU A 126 -0.58 -7.25 8.25
C LEU A 126 0.14 -6.92 9.58
N ALA A 127 1.23 -6.19 9.50
CA ALA A 127 1.89 -5.62 10.68
C ALA A 127 0.87 -4.86 11.55
N ALA A 128 1.10 -4.84 12.86
CA ALA A 128 0.25 -4.06 13.76
C ALA A 128 0.24 -2.58 13.35
N VAL A 129 -0.89 -1.90 13.56
CA VAL A 129 -1.03 -0.48 13.18
C VAL A 129 0.05 0.36 13.83
N GLU A 130 0.34 0.10 15.11
CA GLU A 130 1.40 0.75 15.87
C GLU A 130 2.76 0.59 15.19
N THR A 131 3.10 -0.63 14.74
CA THR A 131 4.35 -0.91 14.03
C THR A 131 4.44 -0.14 12.71
N ILE A 132 3.32 -0.03 11.98
CA ILE A 132 3.26 0.74 10.73
C ILE A 132 3.49 2.22 11.02
N VAL A 133 2.80 2.77 12.02
CA VAL A 133 2.93 4.17 12.44
C VAL A 133 4.36 4.48 12.87
N ASP A 134 4.94 3.65 13.75
CA ASP A 134 6.32 3.81 14.22
C ASP A 134 7.33 3.75 13.07
N SER A 135 7.10 2.88 12.09
CA SER A 135 7.94 2.78 10.89
C SER A 135 7.93 4.08 10.08
N VAL A 136 6.76 4.70 9.90
CA VAL A 136 6.61 5.99 9.22
C VAL A 136 7.30 7.10 10.00
N ILE A 137 7.06 7.20 11.32
CA ILE A 137 7.67 8.22 12.18
C ILE A 137 9.20 8.12 12.13
N ASN A 138 9.73 6.89 12.32
CA ASN A 138 11.17 6.65 12.30
C ASN A 138 11.80 6.96 10.93
N PHE A 139 11.06 6.79 9.85
CA PHE A 139 11.53 7.13 8.51
C PHE A 139 11.79 8.64 8.39
N PHE A 140 10.84 9.48 8.80
CA PHE A 140 10.98 10.92 8.74
C PHE A 140 11.96 11.50 9.78
N GLN A 141 12.23 10.81 10.88
CA GLN A 141 13.23 11.24 11.86
C GLN A 141 14.67 10.98 11.42
N LYS A 142 14.88 10.11 10.43
CA LYS A 142 16.21 9.73 9.92
C LYS A 142 16.55 10.40 8.58
N ALA A 143 15.57 10.99 7.92
CA ALA A 143 15.72 11.75 6.68
C ALA A 143 16.13 13.20 6.99
#